data_c84a790d7665f1805cf3c785a8f8bd8b
#
_entry.id   c84a790d7665f1805cf3c785a8f8bd8b
#
_cell.length_a   1.000
_cell.length_b   1.000
_cell.length_c   1.000
_cell.angle_alpha   90.00
_cell.angle_beta   90.00
_cell.angle_gamma   90.00
#
_symmetry.space_group_name_H-M   'P 1'
#
loop_
_entity.id
_entity.type
_entity.pdbx_description
1 polymer ?
#
loop_
_entity_poly.entity_id
_entity_poly.type
_entity_poly.pdbx_seq_one_letter_code
_entity_poly.pdbx_strand_id
1 'polypeptide(L)'
;YQTLLKIVQAEAGNCDRTGRILVANVILNRVESDTFPDTVHSVVYQRHQFSPVGNGSINRCRVTDATVEAVDSALAGEDYSDGALYFMNRRASSRKNVRWFDNHLDFLFKHGNHEFFK
;
A
#
# COMPACT_ATOMS: atom_id res chain seq x y z
N TYR A 1 12.59 -6.47 2.79
CA TYR A 1 12.94 -5.07 2.55
C TYR A 1 12.85 -4.71 1.07
N GLN A 2 13.49 -5.48 0.18
CA GLN A 2 13.45 -5.19 -1.26
C GLN A 2 12.03 -5.24 -1.83
N THR A 3 11.23 -6.21 -1.42
CA THR A 3 9.83 -6.30 -1.83
C THR A 3 9.03 -5.08 -1.38
N LEU A 4 9.25 -4.63 -0.15
CA LEU A 4 8.58 -3.44 0.39
C LEU A 4 8.96 -2.18 -0.42
N LEU A 5 10.25 -2.00 -0.74
CA LEU A 5 10.70 -0.89 -1.57
C LEU A 5 10.00 -0.90 -2.94
N LYS A 6 9.97 -2.05 -3.58
CA LYS A 6 9.38 -2.20 -4.93
C LYS A 6 7.89 -1.92 -4.96
N ILE A 7 7.14 -2.45 -4.00
CA ILE A 7 5.69 -2.23 -3.98
C ILE A 7 5.34 -0.78 -3.66
N VAL A 8 6.04 -0.15 -2.73
CA VAL A 8 5.82 1.27 -2.42
C VAL A 8 6.15 2.14 -3.64
N GLN A 9 7.25 1.85 -4.34
CA GLN A 9 7.59 2.57 -5.57
C GLN A 9 6.53 2.39 -6.64
N ALA A 10 6.05 1.17 -6.85
CA ALA A 10 5.07 0.88 -7.89
C ALA A 10 3.69 1.50 -7.58
N GLU A 11 3.28 1.50 -6.31
CA GLU A 11 1.97 2.01 -5.89
C GLU A 11 1.96 3.51 -5.61
N ALA A 12 3.06 4.06 -5.13
CA ALA A 12 3.11 5.41 -4.58
C ALA A 12 4.33 6.22 -5.01
N GLY A 13 5.02 5.80 -6.06
CA GLY A 13 6.22 6.50 -6.54
C GLY A 13 5.98 7.94 -6.95
N ASN A 14 4.75 8.27 -7.37
CA ASN A 14 4.34 9.63 -7.77
C ASN A 14 3.67 10.40 -6.62
N CYS A 15 3.57 9.82 -5.44
CA CYS A 15 2.97 10.46 -4.28
C CYS A 15 3.99 11.30 -3.53
N ASP A 16 3.50 12.12 -2.59
CA ASP A 16 4.39 12.83 -1.66
C ASP A 16 4.98 11.84 -0.64
N ARG A 17 5.85 12.37 0.23
CA ARG A 17 6.51 11.55 1.27
C ARG A 17 5.51 10.84 2.17
N THR A 18 4.50 11.56 2.65
CA THR A 18 3.46 10.99 3.52
C THR A 18 2.70 9.88 2.79
N GLY A 19 2.37 10.06 1.51
CA GLY A 19 1.70 9.04 0.71
C GLY A 19 2.51 7.75 0.58
N ARG A 20 3.82 7.85 0.37
CA ARG A 20 4.71 6.67 0.34
C ARG A 20 4.76 5.98 1.69
N ILE A 21 4.88 6.74 2.78
CA ILE A 21 4.87 6.17 4.13
C ILE A 21 3.55 5.46 4.41
N LEU A 22 2.42 6.05 4.01
CA LEU A 22 1.10 5.45 4.22
C LEU A 22 0.97 4.09 3.52
N VAL A 23 1.44 3.96 2.28
CA VAL A 23 1.40 2.67 1.58
C VAL A 23 2.27 1.64 2.32
N ALA A 24 3.47 2.03 2.75
CA ALA A 24 4.32 1.15 3.56
C ALA A 24 3.63 0.76 4.88
N ASN A 25 2.97 1.72 5.54
CA ASN A 25 2.23 1.45 6.78
C ASN A 25 1.13 0.39 6.57
N VAL A 26 0.36 0.48 5.48
CA VAL A 26 -0.67 -0.52 5.18
C VAL A 26 -0.08 -1.91 5.06
N ILE A 27 1.02 -2.06 4.32
CA ILE A 27 1.71 -3.35 4.19
C ILE A 27 2.16 -3.87 5.56
N LEU A 28 2.79 -3.02 6.36
CA LEU A 28 3.27 -3.39 7.69
C LEU A 28 2.11 -3.71 8.65
N ASN A 29 1.01 -2.98 8.57
CA ASN A 29 -0.19 -3.27 9.36
C ASN A 29 -0.77 -4.64 9.02
N ARG A 30 -0.77 -5.02 7.74
CA ARG A 30 -1.22 -6.35 7.31
C ARG A 30 -0.35 -7.45 7.90
N VAL A 31 0.96 -7.27 7.91
CA VAL A 31 1.90 -8.25 8.52
C VAL A 31 1.57 -8.47 10.00
N GLU A 32 1.19 -7.41 10.70
CA GLU A 32 0.80 -7.48 12.11
C GLU A 32 -0.62 -8.02 12.35
N SER A 33 -1.43 -8.09 11.32
CA SER A 33 -2.84 -8.50 11.43
C SER A 33 -2.99 -10.01 11.31
N ASP A 34 -3.83 -10.61 12.15
CA ASP A 34 -4.13 -12.05 12.12
C ASP A 34 -4.86 -12.50 10.85
N THR A 35 -5.46 -11.57 10.12
CA THR A 35 -6.27 -11.88 8.93
C THR A 35 -5.46 -11.86 7.62
N PHE A 36 -4.17 -11.50 7.69
CA PHE A 36 -3.29 -11.45 6.53
C PHE A 36 -2.07 -12.33 6.74
N PRO A 37 -1.33 -12.65 5.66
CA PRO A 37 -0.04 -13.35 5.81
C PRO A 37 0.92 -12.56 6.72
N ASP A 38 1.87 -13.24 7.31
CA ASP A 38 2.73 -12.68 8.35
C ASP A 38 4.12 -12.21 7.88
N THR A 39 4.33 -12.15 6.56
CA THR A 39 5.56 -11.58 5.99
C THR A 39 5.22 -10.55 4.92
N VAL A 40 6.13 -9.57 4.73
CA VAL A 40 5.98 -8.56 3.68
C VAL A 40 5.84 -9.22 2.30
N HIS A 41 6.70 -10.17 1.98
CA HIS A 41 6.66 -10.86 0.69
C HIS A 41 5.30 -11.54 0.47
N SER A 42 4.82 -12.29 1.46
CA SER A 42 3.54 -13.01 1.36
C SER A 42 2.35 -12.05 1.26
N VAL A 43 2.37 -10.92 1.96
CA VAL A 43 1.33 -9.89 1.86
C VAL A 43 1.30 -9.29 0.45
N VAL A 44 2.46 -8.90 -0.07
CA VAL A 44 2.58 -8.23 -1.38
C VAL A 44 2.19 -9.17 -2.52
N TYR A 45 2.60 -10.42 -2.45
CA TYR A 45 2.33 -11.41 -3.50
C TYR A 45 1.03 -12.20 -3.28
N GLN A 46 0.24 -11.82 -2.30
CA GLN A 46 -1.09 -12.39 -2.10
C GLN A 46 -1.94 -12.15 -3.36
N ARG A 47 -2.61 -13.21 -3.82
CA ARG A 47 -3.32 -13.19 -5.10
C ARG A 47 -4.37 -12.08 -5.14
N HIS A 48 -4.36 -11.31 -6.24
CA HIS A 48 -5.33 -10.24 -6.55
C HIS A 48 -5.32 -9.04 -5.58
N GLN A 49 -4.27 -8.86 -4.76
CA GLN A 49 -4.22 -7.73 -3.84
C GLN A 49 -3.59 -6.48 -4.45
N PHE A 50 -2.55 -6.63 -5.27
CA PHE A 50 -1.82 -5.47 -5.81
C PHE A 50 -1.64 -5.60 -7.32
N SER A 51 -2.14 -4.60 -8.07
CA SER A 51 -2.02 -4.54 -9.53
C SER A 51 -0.58 -4.66 -10.05
N PRO A 52 0.42 -4.00 -9.42
CA PRO A 52 1.81 -4.12 -9.88
C PRO A 52 2.36 -5.54 -9.87
N VAL A 53 1.86 -6.41 -9.00
CA VAL A 53 2.24 -7.83 -9.00
C VAL A 53 1.63 -8.53 -10.21
N GLY A 54 0.32 -8.35 -10.44
CA GLY A 54 -0.40 -9.00 -11.53
C GLY A 54 0.08 -8.60 -12.92
N ASN A 55 0.43 -7.32 -13.11
CA ASN A 55 0.89 -6.80 -14.42
C ASN A 55 2.41 -6.78 -14.55
N GLY A 56 3.16 -7.19 -13.53
CA GLY A 56 4.62 -7.27 -13.55
C GLY A 56 5.35 -5.94 -13.35
N SER A 57 4.65 -4.81 -13.15
CA SER A 57 5.31 -3.51 -12.99
C SER A 57 6.16 -3.42 -11.72
N ILE A 58 5.88 -4.24 -10.71
CA ILE A 58 6.70 -4.33 -9.50
C ILE A 58 8.16 -4.69 -9.80
N ASN A 59 8.39 -5.46 -10.85
CA ASN A 59 9.74 -5.88 -11.27
C ASN A 59 10.37 -4.93 -12.29
N ARG A 60 9.61 -3.98 -12.82
CA ARG A 60 10.07 -3.01 -13.82
C ARG A 60 10.30 -1.62 -13.25
N CYS A 61 9.82 -1.34 -12.05
CA CYS A 61 9.97 -0.02 -11.46
C CYS A 61 11.40 0.20 -10.95
N ARG A 62 11.84 1.46 -11.02
CA ARG A 62 13.12 1.88 -10.46
C ARG A 62 12.87 2.55 -9.11
N VAL A 63 13.37 1.94 -8.04
CA VAL A 63 13.24 2.50 -6.70
C VAL A 63 14.08 3.77 -6.56
N THR A 64 13.45 4.87 -6.17
CA THR A 64 14.11 6.16 -5.98
C THR A 64 14.58 6.32 -4.54
N ASP A 65 15.52 7.27 -4.32
CA ASP A 65 15.99 7.61 -2.98
C ASP A 65 14.84 8.10 -2.09
N ALA A 66 13.88 8.82 -2.65
CA ALA A 66 12.71 9.30 -1.91
C ALA A 66 11.86 8.13 -1.38
N THR A 67 11.73 7.07 -2.17
CA THR A 67 11.03 5.86 -1.73
C THR A 67 11.80 5.12 -0.65
N VAL A 68 13.12 5.01 -0.79
CA VAL A 68 13.98 4.39 0.25
C VAL A 68 13.82 5.14 1.57
N GLU A 69 13.91 6.46 1.55
CA GLU A 69 13.77 7.28 2.75
C GLU A 69 12.39 7.07 3.42
N ALA A 70 11.32 7.08 2.65
CA ALA A 70 9.96 6.88 3.16
C ALA A 70 9.78 5.49 3.78
N VAL A 71 10.25 4.46 3.12
CA VAL A 71 10.16 3.07 3.62
C VAL A 71 10.98 2.91 4.90
N ASP A 72 12.20 3.45 4.93
CA ASP A 72 13.05 3.39 6.13
C ASP A 72 12.38 4.11 7.30
N SER A 73 11.75 5.24 7.05
CA SER A 73 11.00 5.98 8.08
C SER A 73 9.82 5.18 8.62
N ALA A 74 9.06 4.52 7.74
CA ALA A 74 7.95 3.66 8.14
C ALA A 74 8.44 2.49 9.00
N LEU A 75 9.55 1.86 8.60
CA LEU A 75 10.15 0.76 9.36
C LEU A 75 10.66 1.22 10.73
N ALA A 76 11.07 2.47 10.84
CA ALA A 76 11.49 3.07 12.11
C ALA A 76 10.32 3.48 13.02
N GLY A 77 9.08 3.31 12.56
CA GLY A 77 7.89 3.57 13.36
C GLY A 77 7.07 4.78 12.96
N GLU A 78 7.47 5.51 11.93
CA GLU A 78 6.68 6.64 11.44
C GLU A 78 5.40 6.12 10.80
N ASP A 79 4.23 6.48 11.35
CA ASP A 79 2.95 5.90 10.97
C ASP A 79 1.86 6.96 11.01
N TYR A 80 1.19 7.15 9.88
CA TYR A 80 0.06 8.07 9.73
C TYR A 80 -1.22 7.34 9.34
N SER A 81 -1.18 6.00 9.31
CA SER A 81 -2.23 5.19 8.67
C SER A 81 -3.47 4.97 9.52
N ASP A 82 -3.41 5.27 10.83
CA ASP A 82 -4.53 5.00 11.75
C ASP A 82 -5.00 3.54 11.70
N GLY A 83 -4.05 2.63 11.50
CA GLY A 83 -4.32 1.20 11.44
C GLY A 83 -4.91 0.72 10.12
N ALA A 84 -4.86 1.54 9.07
CA ALA A 84 -5.41 1.17 7.76
C ALA A 84 -4.83 -0.15 7.24
N LEU A 85 -5.71 -0.99 6.70
CA LEU A 85 -5.34 -2.28 6.12
C LEU A 85 -5.58 -2.33 4.62
N TYR A 86 -6.27 -1.32 4.05
CA TYR A 86 -6.62 -1.25 2.63
C TYR A 86 -6.45 0.17 2.12
N PHE A 87 -6.11 0.29 0.85
CA PHE A 87 -6.14 1.57 0.16
C PHE A 87 -6.54 1.38 -1.29
N MET A 88 -7.10 2.42 -1.88
CA MET A 88 -7.37 2.45 -3.32
C MET A 88 -7.30 3.86 -3.86
N ASN A 89 -7.09 3.96 -5.18
CA ASN A 89 -7.30 5.19 -5.95
C ASN A 89 -8.66 5.04 -6.65
N ARG A 90 -9.66 5.79 -6.20
CA ARG A 90 -11.05 5.65 -6.68
C ARG A 90 -11.16 5.82 -8.19
N ARG A 91 -10.45 6.80 -8.75
CA ARG A 91 -10.47 7.06 -10.20
C ARG A 91 -9.84 5.95 -11.02
N ALA A 92 -8.82 5.31 -10.48
CA ALA A 92 -8.08 4.26 -11.17
C ALA A 92 -8.65 2.87 -10.92
N SER A 93 -9.63 2.73 -10.05
CA SER A 93 -10.22 1.44 -9.67
C SER A 93 -11.49 1.17 -10.47
N SER A 94 -11.79 -0.12 -10.69
CA SER A 94 -13.05 -0.52 -11.31
C SER A 94 -14.23 -0.17 -10.40
N ARG A 95 -15.41 0.00 -10.99
CA ARG A 95 -16.65 0.24 -10.21
C ARG A 95 -16.95 -0.91 -9.24
N LYS A 96 -16.66 -2.14 -9.65
CA LYS A 96 -16.84 -3.32 -8.83
C LYS A 96 -15.96 -3.26 -7.58
N ASN A 97 -14.68 -2.89 -7.75
CA ASN A 97 -13.74 -2.76 -6.65
C ASN A 97 -14.13 -1.63 -5.70
N VAL A 98 -14.52 -0.47 -6.24
CA VAL A 98 -14.99 0.67 -5.44
C VAL A 98 -16.19 0.28 -4.60
N ARG A 99 -17.20 -0.38 -5.20
CA ARG A 99 -18.38 -0.83 -4.47
C ARG A 99 -18.03 -1.83 -3.37
N TRP A 100 -17.10 -2.74 -3.64
CA TRP A 100 -16.66 -3.70 -2.63
C TRP A 100 -16.06 -2.98 -1.43
N PHE A 101 -15.18 -2.01 -1.65
CA PHE A 101 -14.58 -1.19 -0.59
C PHE A 101 -15.67 -0.46 0.20
N ASP A 102 -16.57 0.24 -0.49
CA ASP A 102 -17.61 1.03 0.16
C ASP A 102 -18.58 0.17 0.98
N ASN A 103 -18.82 -1.08 0.55
CA ASN A 103 -19.79 -1.96 1.19
C ASN A 103 -19.21 -2.85 2.31
N HIS A 104 -17.90 -3.10 2.30
CA HIS A 104 -17.29 -4.08 3.21
C HIS A 104 -16.27 -3.49 4.17
N LEU A 105 -15.78 -2.29 3.92
CA LEU A 105 -14.72 -1.68 4.71
C LEU A 105 -15.16 -0.34 5.27
N ASP A 106 -14.51 0.07 6.36
CA ASP A 106 -14.73 1.37 6.98
C ASP A 106 -13.75 2.38 6.40
N PHE A 107 -14.26 3.45 5.84
CA PHE A 107 -13.44 4.57 5.36
C PHE A 107 -12.78 5.27 6.53
N LEU A 108 -11.47 5.50 6.44
CA LEU A 108 -10.72 6.21 7.47
C LEU A 108 -10.40 7.64 7.05
N PHE A 109 -9.70 7.81 5.93
CA PHE A 109 -9.30 9.13 5.44
C PHE A 109 -8.81 9.03 3.99
N LYS A 110 -8.63 10.21 3.39
CA LYS A 110 -8.05 10.35 2.05
C LYS A 110 -6.77 11.16 2.14
N HIS A 111 -5.73 10.72 1.44
CA HIS A 111 -4.49 11.48 1.27
C HIS A 111 -4.07 11.44 -0.19
N GLY A 112 -3.95 12.62 -0.82
CA GLY A 112 -3.70 12.68 -2.25
C GLY A 112 -4.81 11.98 -3.03
N ASN A 113 -4.45 11.04 -3.90
CA ASN A 113 -5.41 10.26 -4.68
C ASN A 113 -5.78 8.93 -4.04
N HIS A 114 -5.23 8.62 -2.87
CA HIS A 114 -5.50 7.37 -2.17
C HIS A 114 -6.51 7.55 -1.05
N GLU A 115 -7.48 6.64 -0.98
CA GLU A 115 -8.41 6.51 0.13
C GLU A 115 -8.03 5.29 0.95
N PHE A 116 -8.02 5.44 2.27
CA PHE A 116 -7.57 4.41 3.20
C PHE A 116 -8.73 3.89 4.03
N PHE A 117 -8.75 2.58 4.19
CA PHE A 117 -9.86 1.84 4.80
C PHE A 117 -9.34 0.82 5.81
N LYS A 118 -10.27 0.35 6.64
CA LYS A 118 -9.97 -0.70 7.59
C LYS A 118 -11.06 -1.78 7.63
#